data_06944ac91d6c9a3a24e31fa453bac599
#
_entry.id   06944ac91d6c9a3a24e31fa453bac599
#
_cell.length_a   1.000
_cell.length_b   1.000
_cell.length_c   1.000
_cell.angle_alpha   90.00
_cell.angle_beta   90.00
_cell.angle_gamma   90.00
#
_symmetry.space_group_name_H-M   'P 1'
#
loop_
_entity.id
_entity.type
_entity.pdbx_description
1 polymer ?
#
loop_
_entity_poly.entity_id
_entity_poly.type
_entity_poly.pdbx_seq_one_letter_code
_entity_poly.pdbx_strand_id
1 'polypeptide(L)'
;MNCELPDVQAGFRKGREARYQIANIYRIIEKAREFQKNIYFCFIGNAKALDCLDHNKLWKILQEMGLQDYLTCLLRNLYAGQEATVRIGHGATDWFQIGKGVRQGCILSPCLFNLYAEYIMRNAGLEETQAGIKIAGRNINNLSYADDTTLMAESEEELKSLLMKVK
;
A
#
# COMPACT_ATOMS: atom_id res chain seq x y z
N MET A 1 15.65 -10.62 6.95
CA MET A 1 15.17 -10.15 5.65
C MET A 1 14.90 -8.65 5.77
N ASN A 2 15.85 -7.80 5.37
CA ASN A 2 15.60 -6.37 5.24
C ASN A 2 14.87 -6.16 3.91
N CYS A 3 13.55 -6.29 3.91
CA CYS A 3 12.75 -5.77 2.82
C CYS A 3 12.86 -4.26 2.90
N GLU A 4 13.68 -3.66 2.06
CA GLU A 4 13.79 -2.21 1.92
C GLU A 4 12.51 -1.70 1.27
N LEU A 5 11.49 -1.49 2.10
CA LEU A 5 10.31 -0.75 1.68
C LEU A 5 10.71 0.71 1.47
N PRO A 6 10.27 1.36 0.39
CA PRO A 6 10.60 2.74 0.12
C PRO A 6 10.13 3.66 1.25
N ASP A 7 10.74 4.82 1.36
CA ASP A 7 10.43 5.81 2.39
C ASP A 7 9.01 6.38 2.28
N VAL A 8 8.37 6.23 1.14
CA VAL A 8 7.00 6.69 0.89
C VAL A 8 5.94 5.90 1.67
N GLN A 9 6.18 4.59 1.95
CA GLN A 9 5.28 3.77 2.77
C GLN A 9 5.68 3.85 4.24
N ALA A 10 4.78 4.34 5.08
CA ALA A 10 5.00 4.43 6.53
C ALA A 10 4.14 3.47 7.35
N GLY A 11 3.08 2.91 6.79
CA GLY A 11 2.16 2.01 7.49
C GLY A 11 2.83 0.74 7.96
N PHE A 12 2.49 0.30 9.17
CA PHE A 12 2.98 -0.92 9.80
C PHE A 12 4.52 -1.01 9.95
N ARG A 13 5.22 0.14 9.97
CA ARG A 13 6.68 0.21 10.15
C ARG A 13 7.02 0.75 11.53
N LYS A 14 7.98 0.11 12.20
CA LYS A 14 8.47 0.56 13.51
C LYS A 14 9.03 1.98 13.42
N GLY A 15 8.58 2.87 14.29
CA GLY A 15 9.03 4.27 14.34
C GLY A 15 8.45 5.17 13.23
N ARG A 16 7.52 4.68 12.43
CA ARG A 16 6.78 5.44 11.42
C ARG A 16 5.32 5.53 11.83
N GLU A 17 4.85 6.71 12.21
CA GLU A 17 3.47 6.94 12.63
C GLU A 17 2.73 7.81 11.61
N ALA A 18 1.40 7.73 11.57
CA ALA A 18 0.56 8.54 10.67
C ALA A 18 0.86 10.04 10.81
N ARG A 19 1.15 10.51 12.02
CA ARG A 19 1.51 11.92 12.28
C ARG A 19 2.73 12.39 11.48
N TYR A 20 3.68 11.51 11.15
CA TYR A 20 4.84 11.88 10.33
C TYR A 20 4.44 12.11 8.87
N GLN A 21 3.52 11.30 8.34
CA GLN A 21 3.00 11.51 6.99
C GLN A 21 2.16 12.79 6.91
N ILE A 22 1.36 13.08 7.93
CA ILE A 22 0.64 14.35 8.04
C ILE A 22 1.63 15.52 8.06
N ALA A 23 2.69 15.44 8.87
CA ALA A 23 3.73 16.47 8.91
C ALA A 23 4.45 16.65 7.56
N ASN A 24 4.69 15.56 6.82
CA ASN A 24 5.25 15.63 5.48
C ASN A 24 4.33 16.38 4.53
N ILE A 25 3.01 16.11 4.55
CA ILE A 25 2.03 16.84 3.73
C ILE A 25 2.04 18.34 4.09
N TYR A 26 2.02 18.68 5.38
CA TYR A 26 2.11 20.09 5.81
C TYR A 26 3.38 20.78 5.29
N ARG A 27 4.54 20.13 5.42
CA ARG A 27 5.80 20.66 4.89
C ARG A 27 5.77 20.88 3.38
N ILE A 28 5.14 19.97 2.64
CA ILE A 28 4.96 20.09 1.18
C ILE A 28 4.08 21.33 0.87
N ILE A 29 2.96 21.49 1.60
CA ILE A 29 2.06 22.63 1.43
C ILE A 29 2.79 23.95 1.75
N GLU A 30 3.55 24.02 2.86
CA GLU A 30 4.32 25.19 3.24
C GLU A 30 5.35 25.56 2.16
N LYS A 31 6.09 24.57 1.67
CA LYS A 31 7.06 24.79 0.59
C LYS A 31 6.41 25.26 -0.70
N ALA A 32 5.28 24.70 -1.09
CA ALA A 32 4.56 25.16 -2.25
C ALA A 32 4.08 26.61 -2.11
N ARG A 33 3.59 26.98 -0.94
CA ARG A 33 3.22 28.39 -0.64
C ARG A 33 4.43 29.31 -0.73
N GLU A 34 5.57 28.91 -0.16
CA GLU A 34 6.81 29.67 -0.21
C GLU A 34 7.25 29.95 -1.67
N PHE A 35 7.11 28.96 -2.55
CA PHE A 35 7.47 29.07 -3.96
C PHE A 35 6.31 29.48 -4.88
N GLN A 36 5.16 29.85 -4.32
CA GLN A 36 3.93 30.23 -5.06
C GLN A 36 3.50 29.19 -6.10
N LYS A 37 3.66 27.90 -5.77
CA LYS A 37 3.26 26.80 -6.63
C LYS A 37 1.91 26.25 -6.24
N ASN A 38 1.08 25.89 -7.24
CA ASN A 38 -0.13 25.13 -7.01
C ASN A 38 0.20 23.68 -6.71
N ILE A 39 -0.55 23.08 -5.80
CA ILE A 39 -0.49 21.65 -5.51
C ILE A 39 -1.89 21.07 -5.56
N TYR A 40 -2.01 19.93 -6.19
CA TYR A 40 -3.21 19.12 -6.28
C TYR A 40 -2.99 17.81 -5.54
N PHE A 41 -3.96 17.41 -4.71
CA PHE A 41 -3.92 16.17 -3.96
C PHE A 41 -5.08 15.26 -4.36
N CYS A 42 -4.82 13.95 -4.43
CA CYS A 42 -5.83 12.91 -4.53
C CYS A 42 -5.60 11.90 -3.40
N PHE A 43 -6.59 11.76 -2.53
CA PHE A 43 -6.57 10.78 -1.45
C PHE A 43 -7.30 9.51 -1.89
N ILE A 44 -6.60 8.38 -1.83
CA ILE A 44 -7.12 7.07 -2.20
C ILE A 44 -7.16 6.22 -0.94
N GLY A 45 -8.36 5.86 -0.50
CA GLY A 45 -8.59 4.91 0.58
C GLY A 45 -9.10 3.59 -0.01
N ASN A 46 -8.42 2.51 0.27
CA ASN A 46 -8.82 1.19 -0.22
C ASN A 46 -9.75 0.51 0.79
N ALA A 47 -11.05 0.50 0.51
CA ALA A 47 -12.01 -0.21 1.35
C ALA A 47 -11.67 -1.70 1.41
N LYS A 48 -11.49 -2.23 2.64
CA LYS A 48 -11.16 -3.65 2.89
C LYS A 48 -9.87 -4.13 2.19
N ALA A 49 -8.85 -3.28 2.12
CA ALA A 49 -7.61 -3.57 1.42
C ALA A 49 -6.99 -4.91 1.83
N LEU A 50 -6.93 -5.20 3.14
CA LEU A 50 -6.42 -6.46 3.68
C LEU A 50 -7.27 -7.67 3.29
N ASP A 51 -8.59 -7.50 3.14
CA ASP A 51 -9.53 -8.58 2.82
C ASP A 51 -9.59 -8.88 1.31
N CYS A 52 -9.06 -7.98 0.47
CA CYS A 52 -9.15 -8.07 -0.98
C CYS A 52 -7.89 -8.63 -1.66
N LEU A 53 -6.81 -8.93 -0.92
CA LEU A 53 -5.60 -9.48 -1.51
C LEU A 53 -5.88 -10.82 -2.21
N ASP A 54 -5.52 -10.90 -3.49
CA ASP A 54 -5.56 -12.16 -4.24
C ASP A 54 -4.37 -13.03 -3.85
N HIS A 55 -4.63 -14.24 -3.33
CA HIS A 55 -3.57 -15.14 -2.87
C HIS A 55 -2.64 -15.55 -4.01
N ASN A 56 -3.15 -15.84 -5.21
CA ASN A 56 -2.30 -16.27 -6.33
C ASN A 56 -1.37 -15.14 -6.79
N LYS A 57 -1.88 -13.91 -6.82
CA LYS A 57 -1.06 -12.73 -7.10
C LYS A 57 -0.03 -12.51 -6.00
N LEU A 58 -0.43 -12.64 -4.72
CA LEU A 58 0.48 -12.48 -3.60
C LEU A 58 1.68 -13.44 -3.70
N TRP A 59 1.44 -14.73 -3.94
CA TRP A 59 2.53 -15.71 -4.05
C TRP A 59 3.48 -15.41 -5.20
N LYS A 60 2.94 -15.00 -6.34
CA LYS A 60 3.74 -14.59 -7.49
C LYS A 60 4.59 -13.36 -7.17
N ILE A 61 4.01 -12.35 -6.55
CA ILE A 61 4.70 -11.13 -6.10
C ILE A 61 5.87 -11.47 -5.17
N LEU A 62 5.65 -12.33 -4.17
CA LEU A 62 6.68 -12.71 -3.22
C LEU A 62 7.86 -13.41 -3.92
N GLN A 63 7.60 -14.26 -4.91
CA GLN A 63 8.63 -14.91 -5.72
C GLN A 63 9.40 -13.89 -6.59
N GLU A 64 8.71 -12.99 -7.26
CA GLU A 64 9.32 -11.93 -8.07
C GLU A 64 10.17 -10.96 -7.23
N MET A 65 9.80 -10.73 -5.97
CA MET A 65 10.58 -9.96 -5.00
C MET A 65 11.74 -10.75 -4.38
N GLY A 66 12.01 -11.96 -4.85
CA GLY A 66 13.15 -12.79 -4.43
C GLY A 66 12.96 -13.55 -3.13
N LEU A 67 11.71 -13.73 -2.67
CA LEU A 67 11.44 -14.63 -1.54
C LEU A 67 11.72 -16.08 -1.97
N GLN A 68 12.47 -16.82 -1.14
CA GLN A 68 12.80 -18.21 -1.41
C GLN A 68 11.53 -19.07 -1.57
N ASP A 69 11.55 -19.99 -2.54
CA ASP A 69 10.40 -20.87 -2.85
C ASP A 69 9.90 -21.64 -1.65
N TYR A 70 10.80 -22.10 -0.78
CA TYR A 70 10.47 -22.76 0.47
C TYR A 70 9.59 -21.88 1.38
N LEU A 71 9.94 -20.60 1.56
CA LEU A 71 9.16 -19.68 2.40
C LEU A 71 7.81 -19.34 1.75
N THR A 72 7.80 -19.16 0.43
CA THR A 72 6.54 -18.94 -0.30
C THR A 72 5.62 -20.16 -0.19
N CYS A 73 6.17 -21.38 -0.24
CA CYS A 73 5.41 -22.61 -0.04
C CYS A 73 4.82 -22.70 1.38
N LEU A 74 5.60 -22.38 2.41
CA LEU A 74 5.12 -22.34 3.80
C LEU A 74 3.97 -21.33 3.96
N LEU A 75 4.10 -20.13 3.42
CA LEU A 75 3.05 -19.12 3.47
C LEU A 75 1.80 -19.59 2.72
N ARG A 76 1.95 -20.18 1.54
CA ARG A 76 0.84 -20.75 0.78
C ARG A 76 0.10 -21.82 1.58
N ASN A 77 0.82 -22.73 2.24
CA ASN A 77 0.22 -23.76 3.06
C ASN A 77 -0.50 -23.18 4.30
N LEU A 78 0.02 -22.09 4.88
CA LEU A 78 -0.62 -21.40 6.00
C LEU A 78 -1.99 -20.81 5.61
N TYR A 79 -2.16 -20.41 4.35
CA TYR A 79 -3.40 -19.83 3.82
C TYR A 79 -4.27 -20.83 3.07
N ALA A 80 -3.77 -22.04 2.78
CA ALA A 80 -4.53 -23.06 2.08
C ALA A 80 -5.64 -23.64 2.98
N GLY A 81 -6.83 -23.83 2.38
CA GLY A 81 -7.96 -24.48 3.06
C GLY A 81 -8.48 -23.73 4.30
N GLN A 82 -8.25 -22.43 4.38
CA GLN A 82 -8.79 -21.65 5.50
C GLN A 82 -10.30 -21.52 5.40
N GLU A 83 -10.96 -21.76 6.52
CA GLU A 83 -12.40 -21.64 6.68
C GLU A 83 -12.72 -20.67 7.81
N ALA A 84 -13.88 -20.05 7.72
CA ALA A 84 -14.39 -19.18 8.76
C ALA A 84 -15.87 -19.43 9.01
N THR A 85 -16.32 -19.07 10.21
CA THR A 85 -17.72 -18.97 10.59
C THR A 85 -17.92 -17.67 11.35
N VAL A 86 -19.08 -17.08 11.25
CA VAL A 86 -19.42 -15.83 11.95
C VAL A 86 -20.40 -16.16 13.06
N ARG A 87 -20.05 -15.79 14.30
CA ARG A 87 -20.95 -15.92 15.45
C ARG A 87 -21.94 -14.76 15.42
N ILE A 88 -23.21 -15.10 15.42
CA ILE A 88 -24.33 -14.17 15.54
C ILE A 88 -25.09 -14.48 16.83
N GLY A 89 -25.86 -13.51 17.34
CA GLY A 89 -26.47 -13.55 18.69
C GLY A 89 -27.21 -14.85 19.09
N HIS A 90 -27.69 -15.63 18.12
CA HIS A 90 -28.43 -16.87 18.33
C HIS A 90 -27.79 -18.11 17.69
N GLY A 91 -26.50 -18.06 17.34
CA GLY A 91 -25.78 -19.17 16.72
C GLY A 91 -24.54 -18.76 15.94
N ALA A 92 -24.15 -19.61 15.01
CA ALA A 92 -23.06 -19.36 14.06
C ALA A 92 -23.55 -19.67 12.64
N THR A 93 -22.95 -19.02 11.66
CA THR A 93 -23.16 -19.35 10.24
C THR A 93 -22.56 -20.74 9.93
N ASP A 94 -22.93 -21.31 8.79
CA ASP A 94 -22.17 -22.41 8.22
C ASP A 94 -20.71 -21.98 7.94
N TRP A 95 -19.81 -22.96 7.92
CA TRP A 95 -18.41 -22.74 7.57
C TRP A 95 -18.29 -22.38 6.09
N PHE A 96 -17.50 -21.37 5.78
CA PHE A 96 -17.22 -20.96 4.43
C PHE A 96 -15.73 -20.82 4.18
N GLN A 97 -15.30 -21.08 2.95
CA GLN A 97 -13.90 -21.02 2.53
C GLN A 97 -13.43 -19.57 2.37
N ILE A 98 -12.21 -19.29 2.84
CA ILE A 98 -11.53 -18.01 2.65
C ILE A 98 -10.55 -18.18 1.48
N GLY A 99 -10.89 -17.57 0.34
CA GLY A 99 -10.08 -17.65 -0.89
C GLY A 99 -9.23 -16.41 -1.18
N LYS A 100 -9.32 -15.36 -0.36
CA LYS A 100 -8.60 -14.09 -0.53
C LYS A 100 -8.42 -13.36 0.79
N GLY A 101 -7.56 -12.34 0.76
CA GLY A 101 -7.28 -11.50 1.92
C GLY A 101 -6.19 -12.06 2.80
N VAL A 102 -5.72 -11.22 3.73
CA VAL A 102 -4.77 -11.62 4.78
C VAL A 102 -5.44 -11.52 6.14
N ARG A 103 -5.11 -12.45 7.03
CA ARG A 103 -5.77 -12.60 8.32
C ARG A 103 -5.53 -11.37 9.21
N GLN A 104 -6.60 -10.63 9.53
CA GLN A 104 -6.52 -9.51 10.47
C GLN A 104 -6.07 -10.01 11.84
N GLY A 105 -5.16 -9.26 12.50
CA GLY A 105 -4.56 -9.63 13.78
C GLY A 105 -3.37 -10.60 13.68
N CYS A 106 -3.05 -11.14 12.51
CA CYS A 106 -1.85 -11.94 12.31
C CYS A 106 -0.61 -11.04 12.13
N ILE A 107 0.48 -11.37 12.81
CA ILE A 107 1.74 -10.59 12.75
C ILE A 107 2.35 -10.53 11.33
N LEU A 108 2.04 -11.50 10.47
CA LEU A 108 2.53 -11.54 9.08
C LEU A 108 1.71 -10.66 8.14
N SER A 109 0.43 -10.42 8.43
CA SER A 109 -0.48 -9.74 7.51
C SER A 109 -0.05 -8.33 7.12
N PRO A 110 0.43 -7.48 8.05
CA PRO A 110 0.96 -6.17 7.69
C PRO A 110 2.16 -6.23 6.74
N CYS A 111 3.05 -7.21 6.93
CA CYS A 111 4.21 -7.38 6.07
C CYS A 111 3.80 -7.84 4.67
N LEU A 112 2.92 -8.82 4.56
CA LEU A 112 2.41 -9.33 3.28
C LEU A 112 1.65 -8.24 2.52
N PHE A 113 0.84 -7.46 3.23
CA PHE A 113 0.15 -6.31 2.64
C PHE A 113 1.12 -5.27 2.09
N ASN A 114 2.12 -4.85 2.88
CA ASN A 114 3.10 -3.87 2.45
C ASN A 114 3.89 -4.34 1.21
N LEU A 115 4.27 -5.61 1.15
CA LEU A 115 4.96 -6.17 -0.03
C LEU A 115 4.05 -6.17 -1.26
N TYR A 116 2.79 -6.54 -1.10
CA TYR A 116 1.80 -6.52 -2.17
C TYR A 116 1.54 -5.09 -2.68
N ALA A 117 1.32 -4.14 -1.77
CA ALA A 117 1.09 -2.73 -2.11
C ALA A 117 2.32 -2.12 -2.80
N GLU A 118 3.52 -2.38 -2.29
CA GLU A 118 4.78 -1.93 -2.88
C GLU A 118 4.96 -2.42 -4.30
N TYR A 119 4.70 -3.70 -4.54
CA TYR A 119 4.78 -4.27 -5.90
C TYR A 119 3.83 -3.56 -6.87
N ILE A 120 2.58 -3.29 -6.43
CA ILE A 120 1.60 -2.57 -7.27
C ILE A 120 2.11 -1.16 -7.58
N MET A 121 2.63 -0.45 -6.58
CA MET A 121 3.11 0.92 -6.76
C MET A 121 4.35 1.00 -7.67
N ARG A 122 5.27 0.04 -7.58
CA ARG A 122 6.41 -0.08 -8.50
C ARG A 122 5.95 -0.33 -9.94
N ASN A 123 5.03 -1.27 -10.15
CA ASN A 123 4.50 -1.59 -11.47
C ASN A 123 3.67 -0.46 -12.08
N ALA A 124 3.12 0.42 -11.25
CA ALA A 124 2.49 1.67 -11.71
C ALA A 124 3.52 2.66 -12.29
N GLY A 125 4.83 2.44 -12.11
CA GLY A 125 5.89 3.28 -12.66
C GLY A 125 5.86 4.72 -12.14
N LEU A 126 5.43 4.90 -10.88
CA LEU A 126 5.35 6.25 -10.29
C LEU A 126 6.73 6.88 -10.08
N GLU A 127 7.75 6.07 -9.79
CA GLU A 127 9.12 6.54 -9.58
C GLU A 127 9.75 7.07 -10.88
N GLU A 128 9.37 6.52 -12.03
CA GLU A 128 9.89 6.89 -13.35
C GLU A 128 9.18 8.12 -13.95
N THR A 129 8.05 8.53 -13.37
CA THR A 129 7.27 9.65 -13.91
C THR A 129 7.87 10.98 -13.51
N GLN A 130 7.82 11.95 -14.44
CA GLN A 130 8.17 13.35 -14.15
C GLN A 130 7.04 14.10 -13.42
N ALA A 131 5.83 13.55 -13.42
CA ALA A 131 4.68 14.10 -12.69
C ALA A 131 4.92 14.03 -11.19
N GLY A 132 4.59 15.10 -10.47
CA GLY A 132 4.78 15.21 -9.04
C GLY A 132 5.20 16.62 -8.63
N ILE A 133 5.56 16.76 -7.38
CA ILE A 133 6.01 18.02 -6.77
C ILE A 133 7.52 18.01 -6.64
N LYS A 134 8.20 18.98 -7.23
CA LYS A 134 9.66 19.09 -7.15
C LYS A 134 10.07 19.93 -5.96
N ILE A 135 10.63 19.29 -4.92
CA ILE A 135 11.14 19.92 -3.71
C ILE A 135 12.61 19.51 -3.52
N ALA A 136 13.51 20.50 -3.41
CA ALA A 136 14.94 20.28 -3.20
C ALA A 136 15.56 19.25 -4.16
N GLY A 137 15.17 19.28 -5.43
CA GLY A 137 15.68 18.38 -6.48
C GLY A 137 15.09 16.98 -6.47
N ARG A 138 14.18 16.66 -5.55
CA ARG A 138 13.46 15.39 -5.50
C ARG A 138 12.06 15.56 -6.04
N ASN A 139 11.61 14.57 -6.81
CA ASN A 139 10.22 14.48 -7.26
C ASN A 139 9.41 13.67 -6.23
N ILE A 140 8.37 14.27 -5.67
CA ILE A 140 7.47 13.62 -4.70
C ILE A 140 6.09 13.58 -5.34
N ASN A 141 5.58 12.41 -5.61
CA ASN A 141 4.29 12.22 -6.27
C ASN A 141 3.31 11.34 -5.49
N ASN A 142 3.79 10.64 -4.48
CA ASN A 142 2.94 9.84 -3.60
C ASN A 142 3.48 9.77 -2.17
N LEU A 143 2.58 9.56 -1.22
CA LEU A 143 2.85 9.19 0.16
C LEU A 143 1.82 8.13 0.57
N SER A 144 2.24 7.09 1.27
CA SER A 144 1.35 6.00 1.69
C SER A 144 1.47 5.73 3.19
N TYR A 145 0.32 5.44 3.80
CA TYR A 145 0.25 4.93 5.16
C TYR A 145 -0.72 3.75 5.20
N ALA A 146 -0.17 2.55 5.27
CA ALA A 146 -0.92 1.30 5.11
C ALA A 146 -1.69 1.28 3.76
N ASP A 147 -3.00 1.23 3.81
CA ASP A 147 -3.92 1.21 2.67
C ASP A 147 -4.30 2.60 2.14
N ASP A 148 -4.00 3.65 2.90
CA ASP A 148 -4.23 5.02 2.47
C ASP A 148 -3.06 5.52 1.63
N THR A 149 -3.35 5.99 0.42
CA THR A 149 -2.37 6.57 -0.50
C THR A 149 -2.78 7.98 -0.88
N THR A 150 -1.83 8.92 -0.82
CA THR A 150 -2.00 10.28 -1.29
C THR A 150 -1.14 10.48 -2.53
N LEU A 151 -1.77 10.78 -3.67
CA LEU A 151 -1.08 11.23 -4.87
C LEU A 151 -1.03 12.75 -4.88
N MET A 152 0.04 13.32 -5.46
CA MET A 152 0.21 14.77 -5.54
C MET A 152 0.95 15.19 -6.80
N ALA A 153 0.58 16.35 -7.34
CA ALA A 153 1.17 16.91 -8.56
C ALA A 153 1.06 18.45 -8.58
N GLU A 154 1.81 19.09 -9.48
CA GLU A 154 1.76 20.55 -9.70
C GLU A 154 0.60 20.98 -10.62
N SER A 155 -0.06 20.03 -11.35
CA SER A 155 -1.25 20.28 -12.17
C SER A 155 -2.31 19.19 -12.03
N GLU A 156 -3.54 19.49 -12.42
CA GLU A 156 -4.65 18.56 -12.43
C GLU A 156 -4.44 17.44 -13.45
N GLU A 157 -3.88 17.75 -14.60
CA GLU A 157 -3.58 16.80 -15.68
C GLU A 157 -2.54 15.77 -15.25
N GLU A 158 -1.47 16.24 -14.59
CA GLU A 158 -0.46 15.34 -13.99
C GLU A 158 -1.08 14.44 -12.95
N LEU A 159 -1.93 14.98 -12.06
CA LEU A 159 -2.59 14.19 -11.02
C LEU A 159 -3.51 13.13 -11.62
N LYS A 160 -4.28 13.45 -12.67
CA LYS A 160 -5.08 12.48 -13.42
C LYS A 160 -4.22 11.39 -14.04
N SER A 161 -3.07 11.75 -14.62
CA SER A 161 -2.12 10.79 -15.18
C SER A 161 -1.59 9.83 -14.12
N LEU A 162 -1.21 10.31 -12.93
CA LEU A 162 -0.79 9.47 -11.80
C LEU A 162 -1.91 8.53 -11.35
N LEU A 163 -3.14 9.04 -11.22
CA LEU A 163 -4.29 8.25 -10.80
C LEU A 163 -4.60 7.11 -11.78
N MET A 164 -4.47 7.34 -13.08
CA MET A 164 -4.70 6.31 -14.10
C MET A 164 -3.65 5.21 -14.09
N LYS A 165 -2.44 5.49 -13.60
CA LYS A 165 -1.38 4.47 -13.44
C LYS A 165 -1.60 3.57 -12.23
N VAL A 166 -2.24 4.07 -11.17
CA VAL A 166 -2.49 3.32 -9.93
C VAL A 166 -3.80 2.54 -9.99
N LYS A 167 -4.69 2.86 -10.90
CA LYS A 167 -5.99 2.21 -11.08
C LYS A 167 -5.87 0.87 -11.81
#